data_776a1cf34f5f4aa6069e90dbf4c59faf
#
_entry.id   776a1cf34f5f4aa6069e90dbf4c59faf
#
_cell.length_a   1.000
_cell.length_b   1.000
_cell.length_c   1.000
_cell.angle_alpha   90.00
_cell.angle_beta   90.00
_cell.angle_gamma   90.00
#
_symmetry.space_group_name_H-M   'P 1'
#
loop_
_entity.id
_entity.type
_entity.pdbx_description
1 polymer ?
#
loop_
_entity_poly.entity_id
_entity_poly.type
_entity_poly.pdbx_seq_one_letter_code
_entity_poly.pdbx_strand_id
1 'polypeptide(L)'
;MLKETRAIKQLKKLPLLRSITDELWDKLTPLISFQEVPEGCTLFTAGRQSENLYIVLDGELGLYMPFTISGETFYLQSRKKGDTAGDFAVLNGGEHLVTAIAVKKTRVAQFPRSAFDHLAEIVS
;
A
#
# COMPACT_ATOMS: atom_id res chain seq x y z
N MET A 1 -0.44 19.79 -4.19
CA MET A 1 -1.05 20.27 -2.95
C MET A 1 -2.53 19.95 -2.84
N LEU A 2 -3.38 20.41 -3.78
CA LEU A 2 -4.82 20.06 -3.74
C LEU A 2 -5.07 18.55 -3.86
N LYS A 3 -4.29 17.87 -4.70
CA LYS A 3 -4.42 16.41 -4.86
C LYS A 3 -4.07 15.66 -3.59
N GLU A 4 -3.04 16.09 -2.88
CA GLU A 4 -2.61 15.46 -1.64
C GLU A 4 -3.63 15.69 -0.53
N THR A 5 -4.20 16.89 -0.46
CA THR A 5 -5.24 17.20 0.52
C THR A 5 -6.47 16.34 0.31
N ARG A 6 -6.88 16.13 -0.94
CA ARG A 6 -8.00 15.24 -1.27
C ARG A 6 -7.69 13.80 -0.91
N ALA A 7 -6.46 13.36 -1.18
CA ALA A 7 -6.05 12.00 -0.87
C ALA A 7 -6.06 11.75 0.64
N ILE A 8 -5.58 12.70 1.44
CA ILE A 8 -5.63 12.59 2.89
C ILE A 8 -7.08 12.53 3.37
N LYS A 9 -7.97 13.36 2.84
CA LYS A 9 -9.40 13.30 3.19
C LYS A 9 -10.01 11.95 2.84
N GLN A 10 -9.62 11.40 1.69
CA GLN A 10 -10.08 10.08 1.27
C GLN A 10 -9.60 9.00 2.24
N LEU A 11 -8.34 9.06 2.66
CA LEU A 11 -7.78 8.12 3.63
C LEU A 11 -8.53 8.18 4.96
N LYS A 12 -8.85 9.38 5.44
CA LYS A 12 -9.55 9.56 6.71
C LYS A 12 -10.93 8.90 6.73
N LYS A 13 -11.55 8.71 5.57
CA LYS A 13 -12.87 8.10 5.45
C LYS A 13 -12.83 6.57 5.44
N LEU A 14 -11.66 5.97 5.27
CA LEU A 14 -11.55 4.52 5.23
C LEU A 14 -11.81 3.92 6.61
N PRO A 15 -12.61 2.82 6.69
CA PRO A 15 -12.88 2.16 7.97
C PRO A 15 -11.61 1.79 8.72
N LEU A 16 -10.59 1.34 8.01
CA LEU A 16 -9.32 0.95 8.57
C LEU A 16 -8.65 2.07 9.37
N LEU A 17 -8.84 3.32 8.96
CA LEU A 17 -8.14 4.48 9.50
C LEU A 17 -9.03 5.40 10.35
N ARG A 18 -10.25 4.97 10.66
CA ARG A 18 -11.22 5.80 11.42
C ARG A 18 -10.78 6.14 12.84
N SER A 19 -10.00 5.28 13.46
CA SER A 19 -9.57 5.48 14.84
C SER A 19 -8.36 6.41 14.98
N ILE A 20 -7.81 6.88 13.87
CA ILE A 20 -6.67 7.79 13.90
C ILE A 20 -7.14 9.18 14.29
N THR A 21 -6.54 9.72 15.37
CA THR A 21 -6.85 11.06 15.84
C THR A 21 -6.25 12.12 14.95
N ASP A 22 -6.75 13.35 15.04
CA ASP A 22 -6.20 14.48 14.29
C ASP A 22 -4.73 14.73 14.64
N GLU A 23 -4.38 14.55 15.92
CA GLU A 23 -2.99 14.69 16.35
C GLU A 23 -2.06 13.71 15.65
N LEU A 24 -2.51 12.45 15.52
CA LEU A 24 -1.73 11.43 14.85
C LEU A 24 -1.68 11.69 13.34
N TRP A 25 -2.79 12.17 12.75
CA TRP A 25 -2.77 12.54 11.34
C TRP A 25 -1.75 13.63 11.05
N ASP A 26 -1.59 14.59 11.97
CA ASP A 26 -0.58 15.63 11.81
C ASP A 26 0.84 15.05 11.77
N LYS A 27 1.08 13.97 12.50
CA LYS A 27 2.38 13.27 12.48
C LYS A 27 2.55 12.40 11.25
N LEU A 28 1.48 11.77 10.79
CA LEU A 28 1.52 10.84 9.66
C LEU A 28 1.61 11.55 8.31
N THR A 29 0.84 12.63 8.14
CA THR A 29 0.70 13.29 6.85
C THR A 29 2.03 13.61 6.16
N PRO A 30 3.04 14.18 6.87
CA PRO A 30 4.32 14.46 6.23
C PRO A 30 5.09 13.23 5.77
N LEU A 31 4.77 12.06 6.33
CA LEU A 31 5.46 10.80 6.02
C LEU A 31 4.81 10.06 4.85
N ILE A 32 3.55 10.37 4.54
CA ILE A 32 2.80 9.69 3.49
C ILE A 32 3.15 10.30 2.14
N SER A 33 3.46 9.45 1.17
CA SER A 33 3.62 9.87 -0.22
C SER A 33 2.54 9.26 -1.08
N PHE A 34 2.35 9.81 -2.27
CA PHE A 34 1.31 9.36 -3.19
C PHE A 34 1.95 9.01 -4.51
N GLN A 35 1.55 7.90 -5.09
CA GLN A 35 2.14 7.41 -6.31
C GLN A 35 1.03 7.01 -7.28
N GLU A 36 1.24 7.33 -8.54
CA GLU A 36 0.39 6.89 -9.64
C GLU A 36 1.13 5.79 -10.36
N VAL A 37 0.48 4.63 -10.49
CA VAL A 37 1.05 3.46 -11.15
C VAL A 37 0.30 3.26 -12.46
N PRO A 38 0.96 3.47 -13.60
CA PRO A 38 0.30 3.26 -14.90
C PRO A 38 -0.11 1.81 -15.11
N GLU A 39 -1.13 1.59 -15.93
CA GLU A 39 -1.56 0.25 -16.29
C GLU A 39 -0.38 -0.60 -16.76
N GLY A 40 -0.29 -1.82 -16.25
CA GLY A 40 0.77 -2.76 -16.60
C GLY A 40 2.09 -2.56 -15.86
N CYS A 41 2.23 -1.47 -15.09
CA CYS A 41 3.46 -1.22 -14.35
C CYS A 41 3.43 -1.90 -12.98
N THR A 42 4.63 -2.23 -12.49
CA THR A 42 4.81 -2.92 -11.22
C THR A 42 4.95 -1.90 -10.08
N LEU A 43 4.20 -2.10 -9.01
CA LEU A 43 4.34 -1.29 -7.80
C LEU A 43 5.45 -1.85 -6.90
N PHE A 44 5.42 -3.16 -6.65
CA PHE A 44 6.50 -3.84 -5.94
C PHE A 44 6.65 -5.27 -6.46
N THR A 45 7.83 -5.83 -6.23
CA THR A 45 8.22 -7.13 -6.79
C THR A 45 8.49 -8.13 -5.69
N ALA A 46 8.00 -9.36 -5.87
CA ALA A 46 8.29 -10.47 -4.97
C ALA A 46 9.81 -10.65 -4.83
N GLY A 47 10.27 -10.95 -3.62
CA GLY A 47 11.68 -11.11 -3.31
C GLY A 47 12.39 -9.83 -2.92
N ARG A 48 11.78 -8.66 -3.13
CA ARG A 48 12.36 -7.40 -2.71
C ARG A 48 11.98 -7.09 -1.27
N GLN A 49 12.89 -6.44 -0.55
CA GLN A 49 12.65 -6.03 0.83
C GLN A 49 11.48 -5.05 0.89
N SER A 50 10.58 -5.28 1.83
CA SER A 50 9.43 -4.39 2.02
C SER A 50 9.83 -3.21 2.90
N GLU A 51 9.56 -2.01 2.41
CA GLU A 51 9.81 -0.78 3.15
C GLU A 51 8.53 0.03 3.35
N ASN A 52 7.47 -0.32 2.62
CA ASN A 52 6.24 0.48 2.60
C ASN A 52 4.99 -0.38 2.69
N LEU A 53 4.00 0.18 3.37
CA LEU A 53 2.62 -0.28 3.28
C LEU A 53 1.92 0.61 2.27
N TYR A 54 1.08 0.04 1.43
CA TYR A 54 0.32 0.78 0.43
C TYR A 54 -1.17 0.67 0.69
N ILE A 55 -1.90 1.73 0.42
CA ILE A 55 -3.37 1.73 0.42
C ILE A 55 -3.83 2.19 -0.96
N VAL A 56 -4.69 1.42 -1.59
CA VAL A 56 -5.23 1.76 -2.91
C VAL A 56 -6.26 2.86 -2.76
N LEU A 57 -6.03 4.00 -3.40
CA LEU A 57 -6.95 5.13 -3.42
C LEU A 57 -7.92 5.04 -4.58
N ASP A 58 -7.46 4.52 -5.69
CA ASP A 58 -8.24 4.39 -6.92
C ASP A 58 -7.55 3.41 -7.84
N GLY A 59 -8.31 2.65 -8.63
CA GLY A 59 -7.78 1.68 -9.54
C GLY A 59 -7.79 0.26 -9.00
N GLU A 60 -6.87 -0.54 -9.48
CA GLU A 60 -6.80 -1.96 -9.12
C GLU A 60 -5.39 -2.50 -9.29
N LEU A 61 -4.88 -3.17 -8.26
CA LEU A 61 -3.61 -3.91 -8.31
C LEU A 61 -3.91 -5.40 -8.39
N GLY A 62 -3.25 -6.10 -9.30
CA GLY A 62 -3.24 -7.55 -9.31
C GLY A 62 -2.06 -8.06 -8.50
N LEU A 63 -2.27 -9.07 -7.68
CA LEU A 63 -1.21 -9.72 -6.91
C LEU A 63 -0.87 -11.04 -7.56
N TYR A 64 0.42 -11.23 -7.84
CA TYR A 64 0.93 -12.41 -8.56
C TYR A 64 2.01 -13.09 -7.74
N MET A 65 1.95 -14.41 -7.67
CA MET A 65 2.96 -15.20 -6.99
C MET A 65 3.89 -15.86 -8.02
N PRO A 66 5.21 -15.71 -7.89
CA PRO A 66 6.13 -16.42 -8.78
C PRO A 66 6.24 -17.89 -8.39
N PHE A 67 6.33 -18.75 -9.39
CA PHE A 67 6.71 -20.16 -9.20
C PHE A 67 8.22 -20.24 -9.30
N THR A 68 8.88 -20.61 -8.21
CA THR A 68 10.33 -20.65 -8.16
C THR A 68 10.97 -21.70 -9.08
N ILE A 69 10.24 -22.78 -9.38
CA ILE A 69 10.75 -23.88 -10.19
C ILE A 69 10.65 -23.59 -11.68
N SER A 70 9.55 -23.02 -12.13
CA SER A 70 9.28 -22.81 -13.56
C SER A 70 9.52 -21.38 -14.02
N GLY A 71 9.66 -20.43 -13.10
CA GLY A 71 9.73 -19.01 -13.43
C GLY A 71 8.41 -18.40 -13.85
N GLU A 72 7.34 -19.20 -13.89
CA GLU A 72 6.01 -18.71 -14.21
C GLU A 72 5.40 -17.97 -13.01
N THR A 73 4.47 -17.06 -13.29
CA THR A 73 3.72 -16.37 -12.24
C THR A 73 2.25 -16.69 -12.41
N PHE A 74 1.53 -16.68 -11.31
CA PHE A 74 0.09 -16.84 -11.38
C PHE A 74 -0.62 -15.80 -10.53
N TYR A 75 -1.79 -15.42 -11.01
CA TYR A 75 -2.64 -14.43 -10.36
C TYR A 75 -3.27 -15.03 -9.11
N LEU A 76 -3.19 -14.28 -8.00
CA LEU A 76 -3.81 -14.68 -6.73
C LEU A 76 -5.12 -13.95 -6.50
N GLN A 77 -5.08 -12.62 -6.47
CA GLN A 77 -6.23 -11.79 -6.15
C GLN A 77 -5.94 -10.34 -6.49
N SER A 78 -6.98 -9.52 -6.41
CA SER A 78 -6.89 -8.08 -6.63
C SER A 78 -6.93 -7.30 -5.33
N ARG A 79 -6.36 -6.09 -5.38
CA ARG A 79 -6.53 -5.06 -4.36
C ARG A 79 -7.18 -3.87 -5.03
N LYS A 80 -8.28 -3.40 -4.45
CA LYS A 80 -9.09 -2.30 -5.00
C LYS A 80 -9.15 -1.15 -4.00
N LYS A 81 -9.87 -0.09 -4.34
CA LYS A 81 -10.01 1.09 -3.50
C LYS A 81 -10.27 0.72 -2.03
N GLY A 82 -9.44 1.24 -1.13
CA GLY A 82 -9.53 0.99 0.29
C GLY A 82 -8.74 -0.22 0.79
N ASP A 83 -8.25 -1.07 -0.11
CA ASP A 83 -7.48 -2.25 0.27
C ASP A 83 -6.02 -1.89 0.52
N THR A 84 -5.37 -2.67 1.37
CA THR A 84 -3.92 -2.56 1.63
C THR A 84 -3.15 -3.51 0.74
N ALA A 85 -1.87 -3.19 0.52
CA ALA A 85 -0.92 -4.05 -0.16
C ALA A 85 0.45 -3.90 0.48
N GLY A 86 1.21 -5.00 0.53
CA GLY A 86 2.53 -5.00 1.14
C GLY A 86 2.52 -5.08 2.67
N ASP A 87 1.36 -5.22 3.27
CA ASP A 87 1.19 -5.21 4.73
C ASP A 87 1.88 -6.39 5.42
N PHE A 88 1.77 -7.59 4.87
CA PHE A 88 2.38 -8.77 5.48
C PHE A 88 3.90 -8.61 5.63
N ALA A 89 4.57 -8.19 4.56
CA ALA A 89 6.03 -8.06 4.56
C ALA A 89 6.49 -6.94 5.48
N VAL A 90 5.78 -5.81 5.51
CA VAL A 90 6.11 -4.70 6.40
C VAL A 90 5.97 -5.10 7.86
N LEU A 91 4.89 -5.82 8.20
CA LEU A 91 4.66 -6.30 9.56
C LEU A 91 5.77 -7.22 10.05
N ASN A 92 6.27 -8.06 9.18
CA ASN A 92 7.27 -9.07 9.54
C ASN A 92 8.71 -8.63 9.26
N GLY A 93 8.91 -7.42 8.73
CA GLY A 93 10.25 -6.91 8.40
C GLY A 93 10.92 -7.70 7.30
N GLY A 94 10.16 -8.38 6.46
CA GLY A 94 10.66 -9.28 5.45
C GLY A 94 10.47 -8.81 4.01
N GLU A 95 10.57 -9.76 3.10
CA GLU A 95 10.42 -9.51 1.67
C GLU A 95 8.97 -9.63 1.25
N HIS A 96 8.63 -8.95 0.15
CA HIS A 96 7.35 -9.15 -0.50
C HIS A 96 7.25 -10.59 -1.02
N LEU A 97 6.13 -11.25 -0.74
CA LEU A 97 5.88 -12.61 -1.22
C LEU A 97 5.24 -12.61 -2.61
N VAL A 98 4.68 -11.49 -3.00
CA VAL A 98 3.95 -11.36 -4.27
C VAL A 98 4.43 -10.11 -5.01
N THR A 99 4.18 -10.10 -6.32
CA THR A 99 4.40 -8.92 -7.16
C THR A 99 3.07 -8.24 -7.37
N ALA A 100 3.02 -6.92 -7.19
CA ALA A 100 1.81 -6.14 -7.41
C ALA A 100 1.95 -5.36 -8.72
N ILE A 101 1.02 -5.58 -9.63
CA ILE A 101 1.00 -4.95 -10.95
C ILE A 101 -0.33 -4.23 -11.13
N ALA A 102 -0.28 -3.00 -11.65
CA ALA A 102 -1.50 -2.24 -11.90
C ALA A 102 -2.29 -2.86 -13.06
N VAL A 103 -3.50 -3.32 -12.77
CA VAL A 103 -4.42 -3.85 -13.79
C VAL A 103 -4.95 -2.72 -14.66
N LYS A 104 -5.07 -1.56 -14.07
CA LYS A 104 -5.41 -0.29 -14.74
C LYS A 104 -4.69 0.81 -14.00
N LYS A 105 -4.71 2.03 -14.52
CA LYS A 105 -4.09 3.17 -13.83
C LYS A 105 -4.55 3.20 -12.38
N THR A 106 -3.60 3.20 -11.45
CA THR A 106 -3.88 3.06 -10.03
C THR A 106 -3.18 4.14 -9.25
N ARG A 107 -3.87 4.70 -8.26
CA ARG A 107 -3.27 5.64 -7.32
C ARG A 107 -3.20 4.99 -5.96
N VAL A 108 -2.05 5.12 -5.32
CA VAL A 108 -1.82 4.53 -3.99
C VAL A 108 -1.27 5.58 -3.04
N ALA A 109 -1.59 5.42 -1.76
CA ALA A 109 -0.92 6.13 -0.69
C ALA A 109 0.17 5.19 -0.18
N GLN A 110 1.36 5.72 0.02
CA GLN A 110 2.52 4.96 0.44
C GLN A 110 2.92 5.38 1.86
N PHE A 111 2.90 4.42 2.77
CA PHE A 111 3.25 4.61 4.17
C PHE A 111 4.58 3.92 4.42
N PRO A 112 5.66 4.67 4.67
CA PRO A 112 6.93 4.05 5.01
C PRO A 112 6.85 3.40 6.39
N ARG A 113 7.83 2.56 6.71
CA ARG A 113 7.88 1.87 8.00
C ARG A 113 7.70 2.82 9.18
N SER A 114 8.30 4.01 9.13
CA SER A 114 8.18 4.99 10.20
C SER A 114 6.72 5.42 10.44
N ALA A 115 5.94 5.58 9.38
CA ALA A 115 4.52 5.90 9.51
C ALA A 115 3.75 4.70 10.03
N PHE A 116 4.08 3.50 9.55
CA PHE A 116 3.46 2.27 10.00
C PHE A 116 3.66 2.05 11.49
N ASP A 117 4.84 2.36 12.02
CA ASP A 117 5.15 2.23 13.45
C ASP A 117 4.21 3.10 14.30
N HIS A 118 3.87 4.29 13.84
CA HIS A 118 2.88 5.13 14.53
C HIS A 118 1.49 4.51 14.50
N LEU A 119 1.10 3.89 13.39
CA LEU A 119 -0.19 3.20 13.28
C LEU A 119 -0.26 1.99 14.22
N ALA A 120 0.84 1.25 14.34
CA ALA A 120 0.91 0.07 15.19
C ALA A 120 0.71 0.39 16.66
N GLU A 121 1.09 1.59 17.11
CA GLU A 121 0.89 2.03 18.49
C GLU A 121 -0.59 2.12 18.86
N ILE A 122 -1.46 2.33 17.89
CA ILE A 122 -2.91 2.45 18.13
C ILE A 122 -3.56 1.07 18.28
N VAL A 123 -3.02 0.08 17.58
CA VAL A 123 -3.60 -1.26 17.50
C VAL A 123 -3.13 -2.16 18.63
N SER A 124 -2.04 -1.82 19.26
CA SER A 124 -1.54 -2.54 20.44
C SER A 124 -2.19 -2.00 21.73
#